data_9945983087497dd9ab42ce22f3c57a70
#
_entry.id   9945983087497dd9ab42ce22f3c57a70
#
_cell.length_a   1.000
_cell.length_b   1.000
_cell.length_c   1.000
_cell.angle_alpha   90.00
_cell.angle_beta   90.00
_cell.angle_gamma   90.00
#
_symmetry.space_group_name_H-M   'P 1'
#
loop_
_entity.id
_entity.type
_entity.pdbx_description
1 polymer ?
#
loop_
_entity_poly.entity_id
_entity_poly.type
_entity_poly.pdbx_seq_one_letter_code
_entity_poly.pdbx_strand_id
1 'polypeptide(L)'
;MDFTSLHKALSQLTEAIVFWQERSDADPLKPHLRSAVIQSFEFTYELAVRTLRRVLIERSESADLVRDLSFSDLIRRALDAGLPTDLNTWRRWRDLRNSTSDTHDEECAQAVVMEVPEFADGMGKLLVCLKSQAEAPSKDSPPHGA
;
A
#
# COMPACT_ATOMS: atom_id res chain seq x y z
N MET A 1 15.64 -8.03 1.24
CA MET A 1 14.46 -7.75 2.09
C MET A 1 13.27 -8.53 1.58
N ASP A 2 12.46 -9.02 2.48
CA ASP A 2 11.32 -9.86 2.15
C ASP A 2 10.04 -9.04 2.08
N PHE A 3 9.34 -9.08 0.93
CA PHE A 3 8.07 -8.41 0.70
C PHE A 3 6.88 -9.38 0.66
N THR A 4 7.09 -10.61 1.14
CA THR A 4 6.07 -11.67 1.07
C THR A 4 4.78 -11.26 1.77
N SER A 5 4.85 -10.64 2.94
CA SER A 5 3.67 -10.23 3.70
C SER A 5 2.84 -9.21 2.93
N LEU A 6 3.47 -8.19 2.34
CA LEU A 6 2.77 -7.18 1.55
C LEU A 6 2.19 -7.80 0.26
N HIS A 7 2.94 -8.69 -0.37
CA HIS A 7 2.46 -9.39 -1.56
C HIS A 7 1.21 -10.23 -1.24
N LYS A 8 1.21 -10.98 -0.15
CA LYS A 8 0.05 -11.77 0.28
C LYS A 8 -1.16 -10.90 0.60
N ALA A 9 -0.93 -9.80 1.33
CA ALA A 9 -2.01 -8.87 1.65
C ALA A 9 -2.64 -8.28 0.40
N LEU A 10 -1.82 -7.87 -0.57
CA LEU A 10 -2.31 -7.35 -1.84
C LEU A 10 -3.07 -8.41 -2.64
N SER A 11 -2.59 -9.65 -2.65
CA SER A 11 -3.28 -10.74 -3.35
C SER A 11 -4.67 -10.99 -2.76
N GLN A 12 -4.79 -10.97 -1.44
CA GLN A 12 -6.09 -11.12 -0.76
C GLN A 12 -7.01 -9.95 -1.05
N LEU A 13 -6.47 -8.74 -1.05
CA LEU A 13 -7.25 -7.54 -1.38
C LEU A 13 -7.77 -7.61 -2.81
N THR A 14 -6.93 -7.95 -3.76
CA THR A 14 -7.29 -8.07 -5.18
C THR A 14 -8.37 -9.13 -5.39
N GLU A 15 -8.26 -10.26 -4.72
CA GLU A 15 -9.26 -11.32 -4.76
C GLU A 15 -10.60 -10.84 -4.21
N ALA A 16 -10.59 -10.17 -3.06
CA ALA A 16 -11.80 -9.63 -2.45
C ALA A 16 -12.48 -8.61 -3.37
N ILE A 17 -11.70 -7.74 -4.02
CA ILE A 17 -12.22 -6.77 -4.98
C ILE A 17 -12.93 -7.47 -6.14
N VAL A 18 -12.31 -8.52 -6.70
CA VAL A 18 -12.90 -9.28 -7.81
C VAL A 18 -14.24 -9.93 -7.39
N PHE A 19 -14.27 -10.58 -6.24
CA PHE A 19 -15.50 -11.20 -5.74
C PHE A 19 -16.61 -10.16 -5.54
N TRP A 20 -16.27 -9.00 -4.98
CA TRP A 20 -17.22 -7.91 -4.79
C TRP A 20 -17.74 -7.37 -6.12
N GLN A 21 -16.86 -7.16 -7.10
CA GLN A 21 -17.23 -6.61 -8.41
C GLN A 21 -18.11 -7.57 -9.23
N GLU A 22 -17.92 -8.88 -9.06
CA GLU A 22 -18.66 -9.90 -9.81
C GLU A 22 -20.10 -10.08 -9.32
N ARG A 23 -20.43 -9.55 -8.13
CA ARG A 23 -21.77 -9.70 -7.57
C ARG A 23 -22.68 -8.56 -7.98
N SER A 24 -23.95 -8.91 -8.24
CA SER A 24 -25.01 -7.93 -8.47
C SER A 24 -25.25 -7.10 -7.19
N ASP A 25 -25.61 -5.84 -7.34
CA ASP A 25 -25.97 -4.97 -6.21
C ASP A 25 -27.16 -5.52 -5.41
N ALA A 26 -28.01 -6.32 -6.05
CA ALA A 26 -29.15 -6.97 -5.38
C ALA A 26 -28.79 -8.24 -4.62
N ASP A 27 -27.56 -8.76 -4.79
CA ASP A 27 -27.10 -9.97 -4.12
C ASP A 27 -26.91 -9.70 -2.62
N PRO A 28 -27.56 -10.50 -1.73
CA PRO A 28 -27.39 -10.32 -0.28
C PRO A 28 -25.95 -10.48 0.20
N LEU A 29 -25.09 -11.13 -0.58
CA LEU A 29 -23.68 -11.31 -0.24
C LEU A 29 -22.86 -10.04 -0.50
N LYS A 30 -23.34 -9.15 -1.37
CA LYS A 30 -22.59 -7.96 -1.80
C LYS A 30 -22.11 -7.08 -0.63
N PRO A 31 -22.94 -6.74 0.36
CA PRO A 31 -22.50 -5.95 1.51
C PRO A 31 -21.41 -6.64 2.34
N HIS A 32 -21.45 -7.96 2.46
CA HIS A 32 -20.43 -8.72 3.18
C HIS A 32 -19.10 -8.72 2.44
N LEU A 33 -19.14 -8.83 1.12
CA LEU A 33 -17.95 -8.74 0.29
C LEU A 33 -17.36 -7.33 0.32
N ARG A 34 -18.20 -6.29 0.34
CA ARG A 34 -17.75 -4.92 0.53
C ARG A 34 -16.99 -4.77 1.84
N SER A 35 -17.51 -5.30 2.93
CA SER A 35 -16.83 -5.28 4.23
C SER A 35 -15.49 -5.99 4.19
N ALA A 36 -15.41 -7.12 3.48
CA ALA A 36 -14.15 -7.85 3.31
C ALA A 36 -13.12 -7.02 2.54
N VAL A 37 -13.54 -6.31 1.49
CA VAL A 37 -12.66 -5.41 0.72
C VAL A 37 -12.12 -4.30 1.62
N ILE A 38 -12.99 -3.65 2.38
CA ILE A 38 -12.59 -2.53 3.26
C ILE A 38 -11.60 -3.01 4.31
N GLN A 39 -11.87 -4.14 4.96
CA GLN A 39 -11.02 -4.71 5.99
C GLN A 39 -9.65 -5.09 5.43
N SER A 40 -9.61 -5.70 4.26
CA SER A 40 -8.38 -6.06 3.57
C SER A 40 -7.60 -4.82 3.12
N PHE A 41 -8.29 -3.75 2.70
CA PHE A 41 -7.67 -2.46 2.39
C PHE A 41 -6.97 -1.87 3.63
N GLU A 42 -7.66 -1.83 4.77
CA GLU A 42 -7.08 -1.30 6.01
C GLU A 42 -5.78 -2.00 6.37
N PHE A 43 -5.80 -3.32 6.34
CA PHE A 43 -4.63 -4.14 6.65
C PHE A 43 -3.49 -3.90 5.66
N THR A 44 -3.80 -3.88 4.36
CA THR A 44 -2.80 -3.68 3.31
C THR A 44 -2.17 -2.29 3.39
N TYR A 45 -2.98 -1.25 3.65
CA TYR A 45 -2.47 0.11 3.81
C TYR A 45 -1.48 0.20 4.98
N GLU A 46 -1.85 -0.31 6.15
CA GLU A 46 -0.98 -0.28 7.33
C GLU A 46 0.33 -1.02 7.09
N LEU A 47 0.24 -2.18 6.44
CA LEU A 47 1.41 -2.98 6.11
C LEU A 47 2.31 -2.27 5.08
N ALA A 48 1.71 -1.58 4.11
CA ALA A 48 2.46 -0.81 3.12
C ALA A 48 3.27 0.32 3.77
N VAL A 49 2.65 1.08 4.66
CA VAL A 49 3.34 2.17 5.39
C VAL A 49 4.50 1.60 6.21
N ARG A 50 4.28 0.51 6.93
CA ARG A 50 5.34 -0.14 7.71
C ARG A 50 6.48 -0.65 6.81
N THR A 51 6.13 -1.19 5.66
CA THR A 51 7.11 -1.69 4.70
C THR A 51 7.97 -0.56 4.16
N LEU A 52 7.36 0.56 3.78
CA LEU A 52 8.11 1.75 3.33
C LEU A 52 9.09 2.22 4.40
N ARG A 53 8.62 2.33 5.64
CA ARG A 53 9.49 2.77 6.75
C ARG A 53 10.66 1.82 6.95
N ARG A 54 10.40 0.52 6.92
CA ARG A 54 11.44 -0.50 7.06
C ARG A 54 12.47 -0.43 5.92
N VAL A 55 12.02 -0.28 4.69
CA VAL A 55 12.90 -0.14 3.52
C VAL A 55 13.81 1.06 3.67
N LEU A 56 13.25 2.20 4.06
CA LEU A 56 14.01 3.44 4.21
C LEU A 56 14.98 3.38 5.39
N ILE A 57 14.60 2.72 6.48
CA ILE A 57 15.50 2.47 7.62
C ILE A 57 16.72 1.68 7.17
N GLU A 58 16.51 0.60 6.42
CA GLU A 58 17.62 -0.24 5.93
C GLU A 58 18.57 0.49 4.98
N ARG A 59 18.05 1.47 4.24
CA ARG A 59 18.83 2.25 3.27
C ARG A 59 19.44 3.50 3.88
N SER A 60 19.08 3.84 5.11
CA SER A 60 19.52 5.07 5.77
C SER A 60 20.75 4.82 6.62
N GLU A 61 21.63 5.82 6.68
CA GLU A 61 22.76 5.85 7.62
C GLU A 61 22.28 6.13 9.05
N SER A 62 21.11 6.73 9.21
CA SER A 62 20.52 7.05 10.51
C SER A 62 19.10 6.50 10.61
N ALA A 63 19.00 5.28 11.11
CA ALA A 63 17.70 4.60 11.29
C ALA A 63 16.75 5.37 12.21
N ASP A 64 17.28 6.02 13.26
CA ASP A 64 16.48 6.76 14.22
C ASP A 64 15.76 7.95 13.58
N LEU A 65 16.42 8.64 12.64
CA LEU A 65 15.82 9.75 11.92
C LEU A 65 14.61 9.27 11.09
N VAL A 66 14.72 8.10 10.45
CA VAL A 66 13.64 7.55 9.63
C VAL A 66 12.47 7.09 10.51
N ARG A 67 12.76 6.48 11.67
CA ARG A 67 11.70 6.03 12.59
C ARG A 67 10.81 7.17 13.06
N ASP A 68 11.39 8.35 13.25
CA ASP A 68 10.69 9.52 13.78
C ASP A 68 10.08 10.41 12.70
N LEU A 69 10.25 10.06 11.42
CA LEU A 69 9.67 10.85 10.33
C LEU A 69 8.14 10.87 10.38
N SER A 70 7.59 12.05 10.15
CA SER A 70 6.15 12.19 9.91
C SER A 70 5.76 11.42 8.65
N PHE A 71 4.46 11.17 8.50
CA PHE A 71 3.93 10.52 7.30
C PHE A 71 4.37 11.24 6.02
N SER A 72 4.21 12.58 5.98
CA SER A 72 4.56 13.36 4.79
C SER A 72 6.05 13.27 4.48
N ASP A 73 6.90 13.35 5.47
CA ASP A 73 8.35 13.27 5.27
C ASP A 73 8.76 11.86 4.87
N LEU A 74 8.09 10.83 5.38
CA LEU A 74 8.32 9.44 4.99
C LEU A 74 8.05 9.26 3.48
N ILE A 75 6.92 9.78 3.00
CA ILE A 75 6.56 9.66 1.58
C ILE A 75 7.52 10.45 0.69
N ARG A 76 7.95 11.64 1.11
CA ARG A 76 8.96 12.42 0.38
C ARG A 76 10.28 11.66 0.28
N ARG A 77 10.71 11.03 1.36
CA ARG A 77 11.92 10.19 1.36
C ARG A 77 11.78 9.00 0.42
N ALA A 78 10.61 8.37 0.41
CA ALA A 78 10.34 7.26 -0.49
C ALA A 78 10.44 7.70 -1.96
N LEU A 79 9.88 8.88 -2.29
CA LEU A 79 10.00 9.45 -3.62
C LEU A 79 11.46 9.71 -4.01
N ASP A 80 12.23 10.30 -3.10
CA ASP A 80 13.67 10.56 -3.31
C ASP A 80 14.46 9.25 -3.51
N ALA A 81 14.00 8.17 -2.91
CA ALA A 81 14.61 6.84 -3.07
C ALA A 81 14.18 6.14 -4.36
N GLY A 82 13.41 6.80 -5.22
CA GLY A 82 12.99 6.26 -6.50
C GLY A 82 11.77 5.34 -6.44
N LEU A 83 11.04 5.35 -5.32
CA LEU A 83 9.81 4.57 -5.22
C LEU A 83 8.64 5.32 -5.87
N PRO A 84 7.67 4.61 -6.47
CA PRO A 84 6.54 5.26 -7.15
C PRO A 84 5.54 5.77 -6.12
N THR A 85 5.92 6.82 -5.41
CA THR A 85 5.09 7.46 -4.39
C THR A 85 4.81 8.91 -4.80
N ASP A 86 3.57 9.35 -4.56
CA ASP A 86 3.13 10.72 -4.74
C ASP A 86 2.45 11.14 -3.45
N LEU A 87 2.91 12.25 -2.87
CA LEU A 87 2.40 12.71 -1.59
C LEU A 87 0.88 12.93 -1.61
N ASN A 88 0.36 13.53 -2.70
CA ASN A 88 -1.08 13.77 -2.81
C ASN A 88 -1.89 12.47 -2.87
N THR A 89 -1.41 11.48 -3.61
CA THR A 89 -2.04 10.17 -3.71
C THR A 89 -2.03 9.45 -2.36
N TRP A 90 -0.89 9.44 -1.67
CA TRP A 90 -0.78 8.80 -0.37
C TRP A 90 -1.59 9.50 0.71
N ARG A 91 -1.73 10.84 0.64
CA ARG A 91 -2.63 11.58 1.53
C ARG A 91 -4.08 11.17 1.31
N ARG A 92 -4.51 11.01 0.05
CA ARG A 92 -5.85 10.50 -0.25
C ARG A 92 -6.06 9.11 0.33
N TRP A 93 -5.09 8.22 0.20
CA TRP A 93 -5.19 6.87 0.76
C TRP A 93 -5.24 6.90 2.28
N ARG A 94 -4.45 7.78 2.91
CA ARG A 94 -4.52 7.98 4.37
C ARG A 94 -5.90 8.47 4.79
N ASP A 95 -6.44 9.45 4.08
CA ASP A 95 -7.77 9.98 4.37
C ASP A 95 -8.84 8.90 4.17
N LEU A 96 -8.70 8.10 3.11
CA LEU A 96 -9.56 6.95 2.86
C LEU A 96 -9.50 5.94 4.01
N ARG A 97 -8.29 5.63 4.49
CA ARG A 97 -8.09 4.73 5.63
C ARG A 97 -8.74 5.30 6.89
N ASN A 98 -8.63 6.60 7.12
CA ASN A 98 -9.27 7.25 8.27
C ASN A 98 -10.79 7.19 8.17
N SER A 99 -11.34 7.25 6.96
CA SER A 99 -12.78 7.17 6.72
C SER A 99 -13.36 5.78 7.03
N THR A 100 -12.55 4.73 7.07
CA THR A 100 -13.06 3.38 7.30
C THR A 100 -13.62 3.18 8.71
N SER A 101 -13.33 4.07 9.65
CA SER A 101 -13.93 4.03 10.98
C SER A 101 -15.43 4.32 10.98
N ASP A 102 -15.93 4.97 9.93
CA ASP A 102 -17.34 5.38 9.79
C ASP A 102 -18.15 4.47 8.86
N THR A 103 -17.67 3.25 8.58
CA THR A 103 -18.31 2.33 7.63
C THR A 103 -19.59 1.69 8.14
N HIS A 104 -20.10 2.09 9.32
CA HIS A 104 -21.45 1.80 9.75
C HIS A 104 -22.50 2.48 8.86
N ASP A 105 -22.12 3.61 8.23
CA ASP A 105 -22.92 4.30 7.23
C ASP A 105 -22.67 3.64 5.88
N GLU A 106 -23.75 3.15 5.24
CA GLU A 106 -23.66 2.51 3.93
C GLU A 106 -23.13 3.42 2.84
N GLU A 107 -23.47 4.71 2.87
CA GLU A 107 -22.97 5.67 1.90
C GLU A 107 -21.46 5.84 2.04
N CYS A 108 -20.96 5.92 3.26
CA CYS A 108 -19.53 6.01 3.54
C CYS A 108 -18.81 4.74 3.09
N ALA A 109 -19.34 3.56 3.43
CA ALA A 109 -18.78 2.27 3.03
C ALA A 109 -18.71 2.13 1.50
N GLN A 110 -19.76 2.55 0.80
CA GLN A 110 -19.80 2.50 -0.66
C GLN A 110 -18.78 3.46 -1.29
N ALA A 111 -18.66 4.66 -0.75
CA ALA A 111 -17.67 5.62 -1.21
C ALA A 111 -16.24 5.10 -1.03
N VAL A 112 -15.95 4.48 0.10
CA VAL A 112 -14.64 3.89 0.38
C VAL A 112 -14.33 2.77 -0.61
N VAL A 113 -15.23 1.80 -0.77
CA VAL A 113 -14.96 0.62 -1.59
C VAL A 113 -14.73 0.97 -3.05
N MET A 114 -15.36 2.04 -3.54
CA MET A 114 -15.18 2.49 -4.93
C MET A 114 -13.77 2.99 -5.22
N GLU A 115 -13.04 3.47 -4.21
CA GLU A 115 -11.69 3.99 -4.38
C GLU A 115 -10.60 2.95 -4.14
N VAL A 116 -10.93 1.83 -3.51
CA VAL A 116 -9.95 0.78 -3.16
C VAL A 116 -9.23 0.18 -4.37
N PRO A 117 -9.89 -0.07 -5.53
CA PRO A 117 -9.18 -0.62 -6.70
C PRO A 117 -7.99 0.21 -7.17
N GLU A 118 -8.10 1.54 -7.14
CA GLU A 118 -6.98 2.43 -7.48
C GLU A 118 -5.81 2.25 -6.51
N PHE A 119 -6.11 2.11 -5.22
CA PHE A 119 -5.10 1.80 -4.21
C PHE A 119 -4.40 0.48 -4.51
N ALA A 120 -5.16 -0.57 -4.83
CA ALA A 120 -4.59 -1.88 -5.16
C ALA A 120 -3.64 -1.81 -6.36
N ASP A 121 -4.01 -1.06 -7.39
CA ASP A 121 -3.14 -0.84 -8.56
C ASP A 121 -1.84 -0.13 -8.16
N GLY A 122 -1.94 0.89 -7.31
CA GLY A 122 -0.77 1.61 -6.80
C GLY A 122 0.15 0.70 -5.99
N MET A 123 -0.40 -0.20 -5.19
CA MET A 123 0.38 -1.16 -4.41
C MET A 123 1.09 -2.17 -5.31
N GLY A 124 0.45 -2.58 -6.39
CA GLY A 124 1.08 -3.46 -7.38
C GLY A 124 2.32 -2.83 -7.98
N LYS A 125 2.24 -1.56 -8.35
CA LYS A 125 3.37 -0.79 -8.88
C LYS A 125 4.48 -0.64 -7.85
N LEU A 126 4.11 -0.35 -6.61
CA LEU A 126 5.06 -0.23 -5.51
C LEU A 126 5.82 -1.55 -5.29
N LEU A 127 5.12 -2.67 -5.25
CA LEU A 127 5.75 -3.98 -5.08
C LEU A 127 6.71 -4.33 -6.21
N VAL A 128 6.33 -4.08 -7.46
CA VAL A 128 7.20 -4.31 -8.61
C VAL A 128 8.48 -3.50 -8.46
N CYS A 129 8.37 -2.23 -8.10
CA CYS A 129 9.53 -1.36 -7.91
C CYS A 129 10.42 -1.82 -6.75
N LEU A 130 9.82 -2.18 -5.61
CA LEU A 130 10.56 -2.67 -4.44
C LEU A 130 11.34 -3.94 -4.77
N LYS A 131 10.72 -4.88 -5.45
CA LYS A 131 11.38 -6.13 -5.86
C LYS A 131 12.49 -5.86 -6.86
N SER A 132 12.26 -4.98 -7.83
CA SER A 132 13.25 -4.60 -8.83
C SER A 132 14.47 -3.94 -8.19
N GLN A 133 14.27 -3.04 -7.24
CA GLN A 133 15.38 -2.38 -6.54
C GLN A 133 16.16 -3.34 -5.65
N ALA A 134 15.49 -4.32 -5.04
CA ALA A 134 16.15 -5.33 -4.22
C ALA A 134 17.01 -6.29 -5.05
N GLU A 135 16.64 -6.54 -6.31
CA GLU A 135 17.37 -7.40 -7.25
C GLU A 135 18.46 -6.63 -8.01
N ALA A 136 18.38 -5.30 -8.05
CA ALA A 136 19.37 -4.49 -8.76
C ALA A 136 20.70 -4.53 -8.02
N PRO A 137 21.85 -4.60 -8.76
CA PRO A 137 23.14 -4.46 -8.12
C PRO A 137 23.26 -3.11 -7.44
N SER A 138 23.85 -3.10 -6.24
CA SER A 138 24.10 -1.85 -5.52
C SER A 138 24.91 -0.90 -6.38
N LYS A 139 24.53 0.38 -6.42
CA LYS A 139 25.28 1.42 -7.12
C LYS A 139 26.67 1.62 -6.52
N ASP A 140 26.86 1.20 -5.28
CA ASP A 140 28.13 1.32 -4.56
C ASP A 140 29.01 0.08 -4.74
N SER A 141 28.52 -0.95 -5.45
CA SER A 141 29.34 -2.12 -5.76
C SER A 141 30.35 -1.75 -6.85
N PRO A 142 31.66 -1.97 -6.64
CA PRO A 142 32.63 -1.74 -7.68
C PRO A 142 32.32 -2.61 -8.89
N PRO A 143 32.50 -2.13 -10.12
CA PRO A 143 32.29 -2.94 -11.30
C PRO A 143 33.21 -4.15 -11.27
N HIS A 144 32.63 -5.34 -11.41
CA HIS A 144 33.41 -6.57 -11.46
C HIS A 144 34.21 -6.60 -12.75
N GLY A 145 35.48 -6.88 -12.63
CA GLY A 145 36.38 -6.96 -13.76
C GLY A 145 37.12 -5.67 -14.06
N ALA A 146 37.05 -4.70 -13.19
CA ALA A 146 37.92 -3.54 -13.28
C ALA A 146 39.30 -3.88 -12.67
#